data_fbf1c923a9058d095fa5d24e746f9ce7
#
_entry.id   fbf1c923a9058d095fa5d24e746f9ce7
#
_cell.length_a   1.000
_cell.length_b   1.000
_cell.length_c   1.000
_cell.angle_alpha   90.00
_cell.angle_beta   90.00
_cell.angle_gamma   90.00
#
_symmetry.space_group_name_H-M   'P 1'
#
loop_
_entity.id
_entity.type
_entity.pdbx_description
1 polymer ?
#
loop_
_entity_poly.entity_id
_entity_poly.type
_entity_poly.pdbx_seq_one_letter_code
_entity_poly.pdbx_strand_id
1 'polypeptide(L)'
;MITKLSFALLLAAAAFSQGRFAPGVKPFVTVDAPVVALQHVRVIDGTGAAAREDQTIVIDHGKIAAMGPAASTPAPAGAQTLDLNGQTIIPGLVGMHEHLFYPSGGGIPIYNEQAFSFPRLYLASGVTTARTAGSLEPYTDLNVKRIVDAGRMPGPKLFITGPYLEGPGSIAGPQMHELSGPEDAVRTVEYWVSEGATSFKAYMNITRAELKAAVDAAHQHGIKVTGHLCSIGFREAAALGIDNLEHGLLVDTEFHPGKQPDVCPPQGVTRGEIARLDIASAPVRDMIADLVEHHVAITSTLAVFEAFDGSRPPLEQRFLDALTPEAQVSYLGSRARAQAGSFLPMLKKELEFEYAFVKAGGLLIAGADPTGNGGALAGFADQRNIELLVEGGFTPIEAIQIATSNGARYLGELDHIGTISSGKQADLVVIDGNPAARIADIRKVKLVFKDGAGYDPAKLLDSIRGAVPFH
;
A
#
# COMPACT_ATOMS: atom_id res chain seq x y z
N MET A 1 18.28 -61.61 38.51
CA MET A 1 18.36 -61.41 37.06
C MET A 1 17.02 -60.96 36.61
N ILE A 2 16.82 -59.66 36.45
CA ILE A 2 15.58 -59.08 35.94
C ILE A 2 15.91 -58.39 34.63
N THR A 3 15.43 -58.99 33.54
CA THR A 3 15.63 -58.54 32.16
C THR A 3 14.72 -57.36 31.89
N LYS A 4 15.30 -56.18 31.61
CA LYS A 4 14.54 -55.01 31.14
C LYS A 4 14.27 -55.13 29.66
N LEU A 5 13.01 -55.33 29.28
CA LEU A 5 12.52 -55.17 27.91
C LEU A 5 12.30 -53.68 27.64
N SER A 6 13.13 -53.10 26.78
CA SER A 6 12.93 -51.72 26.25
C SER A 6 11.97 -51.81 25.06
N PHE A 7 10.76 -51.25 25.22
CA PHE A 7 9.83 -51.00 24.13
C PHE A 7 10.23 -49.66 23.48
N ALA A 8 10.83 -49.72 22.31
CA ALA A 8 11.01 -48.52 21.46
C ALA A 8 9.71 -48.28 20.68
N LEU A 9 8.92 -47.28 21.10
CA LEU A 9 7.84 -46.73 20.30
C LEU A 9 8.43 -45.94 19.15
N LEU A 10 8.40 -46.47 17.94
CA LEU A 10 8.60 -45.73 16.69
C LEU A 10 7.30 -44.92 16.43
N LEU A 11 7.30 -43.65 16.83
CA LEU A 11 6.34 -42.68 16.33
C LEU A 11 6.78 -42.33 14.90
N ALA A 12 6.19 -42.98 13.91
CA ALA A 12 6.20 -42.52 12.53
C ALA A 12 5.38 -41.22 12.48
N ALA A 13 6.04 -40.08 12.55
CA ALA A 13 5.44 -38.81 12.18
C ALA A 13 5.10 -38.87 10.69
N ALA A 14 3.84 -39.13 10.38
CA ALA A 14 3.30 -38.92 9.04
C ALA A 14 3.41 -37.43 8.80
N ALA A 15 4.49 -37.00 8.14
CA ALA A 15 4.58 -35.67 7.52
C ALA A 15 3.50 -35.64 6.43
N PHE A 16 2.31 -35.19 6.78
CA PHE A 16 1.36 -34.75 5.78
C PHE A 16 2.08 -33.63 5.00
N SER A 17 2.44 -33.91 3.77
CA SER A 17 2.81 -32.89 2.81
C SER A 17 1.60 -31.95 2.72
N GLN A 18 1.58 -30.90 3.54
CA GLN A 18 0.62 -29.83 3.39
C GLN A 18 0.96 -29.20 2.05
N GLY A 19 0.05 -29.32 1.08
CA GLY A 19 0.21 -28.64 -0.19
C GLY A 19 0.39 -27.14 0.06
N ARG A 20 1.04 -26.44 -0.87
CA ARG A 20 1.35 -24.99 -0.82
C ARG A 20 0.17 -24.13 -0.32
N PHE A 21 -1.07 -24.54 -0.61
CA PHE A 21 -2.28 -23.78 -0.26
C PHE A 21 -3.26 -24.62 0.56
N ALA A 22 -3.83 -23.99 1.58
CA ALA A 22 -4.96 -24.55 2.32
C ALA A 22 -6.18 -24.71 1.40
N PRO A 23 -7.13 -25.64 1.75
CA PRO A 23 -8.34 -25.87 0.95
C PRO A 23 -9.14 -24.60 0.66
N GLY A 24 -9.19 -23.64 1.58
CA GLY A 24 -9.91 -22.37 1.42
C GLY A 24 -9.24 -21.36 0.46
N VAL A 25 -7.97 -21.59 0.07
CA VAL A 25 -7.25 -20.72 -0.89
C VAL A 25 -7.32 -21.30 -2.30
N LYS A 26 -7.32 -22.62 -2.45
CA LYS A 26 -7.30 -23.31 -3.75
C LYS A 26 -8.36 -22.84 -4.76
N PRO A 27 -9.60 -22.50 -4.37
CA PRO A 27 -10.61 -22.04 -5.34
C PRO A 27 -10.20 -20.75 -6.09
N PHE A 28 -9.32 -19.93 -5.50
CA PHE A 28 -8.85 -18.68 -6.08
C PHE A 28 -7.61 -18.84 -6.97
N VAL A 29 -6.90 -19.98 -6.87
CA VAL A 29 -5.69 -20.24 -7.62
C VAL A 29 -6.03 -20.99 -8.91
N THR A 30 -5.68 -20.42 -10.05
CA THR A 30 -5.92 -20.98 -11.39
C THR A 30 -4.65 -21.43 -12.08
N VAL A 31 -3.49 -20.94 -11.63
CA VAL A 31 -2.16 -21.34 -12.15
C VAL A 31 -1.26 -21.68 -10.97
N ASP A 32 -0.84 -22.96 -10.87
CA ASP A 32 0.02 -23.44 -9.76
C ASP A 32 1.02 -24.50 -10.28
N ALA A 33 1.41 -24.41 -11.56
CA ALA A 33 2.42 -25.29 -12.10
C ALA A 33 3.83 -24.84 -11.64
N PRO A 34 4.77 -25.77 -11.42
CA PRO A 34 6.14 -25.43 -11.05
C PRO A 34 6.83 -24.53 -12.08
N VAL A 35 6.54 -24.74 -13.37
CA VAL A 35 7.07 -23.93 -14.47
C VAL A 35 5.92 -23.39 -15.30
N VAL A 36 5.89 -22.06 -15.48
CA VAL A 36 4.88 -21.35 -16.26
C VAL A 36 5.56 -20.47 -17.31
N ALA A 37 5.06 -20.47 -18.52
CA ALA A 37 5.51 -19.56 -19.59
C ALA A 37 4.35 -18.63 -19.99
N LEU A 38 4.56 -17.32 -19.82
CA LEU A 38 3.65 -16.25 -20.22
C LEU A 38 4.16 -15.68 -21.53
N GLN A 39 3.45 -15.98 -22.64
CA GLN A 39 3.95 -15.73 -24.00
C GLN A 39 3.18 -14.59 -24.68
N HIS A 40 3.84 -13.96 -25.66
CA HIS A 40 3.29 -12.92 -26.54
C HIS A 40 2.72 -11.71 -25.80
N VAL A 41 3.33 -11.33 -24.68
CA VAL A 41 2.82 -10.28 -23.82
C VAL A 41 3.62 -8.98 -23.95
N ARG A 42 2.96 -7.83 -23.78
CA ARG A 42 3.64 -6.56 -23.52
C ARG A 42 4.14 -6.55 -22.10
N VAL A 43 5.36 -6.06 -21.87
CA VAL A 43 5.96 -5.95 -20.53
C VAL A 43 6.31 -4.50 -20.21
N ILE A 44 5.79 -3.99 -19.10
CA ILE A 44 6.24 -2.77 -18.41
C ILE A 44 6.98 -3.26 -17.17
N ASP A 45 8.29 -3.18 -17.15
CA ASP A 45 9.10 -3.91 -16.16
C ASP A 45 9.28 -3.22 -14.82
N GLY A 46 8.68 -2.04 -14.62
CA GLY A 46 8.75 -1.28 -13.36
C GLY A 46 10.04 -0.46 -13.18
N THR A 47 10.96 -0.46 -14.14
CA THR A 47 12.23 0.31 -14.05
C THR A 47 12.11 1.75 -14.50
N GLY A 48 10.98 2.16 -15.10
CA GLY A 48 10.83 3.43 -15.80
C GLY A 48 11.21 3.36 -17.28
N ALA A 49 11.68 2.20 -17.76
CA ALA A 49 11.98 1.98 -19.18
C ALA A 49 10.69 1.81 -20.01
N ALA A 50 10.79 2.09 -21.32
CA ALA A 50 9.69 1.92 -22.25
C ALA A 50 9.16 0.47 -22.27
N ALA A 51 7.85 0.31 -22.51
CA ALA A 51 7.22 -0.99 -22.64
C ALA A 51 7.87 -1.81 -23.75
N ARG A 52 8.01 -3.13 -23.56
CA ARG A 52 8.53 -4.07 -24.55
C ARG A 52 7.39 -4.95 -25.07
N GLU A 53 7.24 -4.99 -26.37
CA GLU A 53 6.22 -5.79 -27.05
C GLU A 53 6.69 -7.23 -27.26
N ASP A 54 5.74 -8.16 -27.39
CA ASP A 54 5.95 -9.56 -27.80
C ASP A 54 7.06 -10.25 -26.99
N GLN A 55 6.90 -10.24 -25.65
CA GLN A 55 7.83 -10.88 -24.74
C GLN A 55 7.30 -12.23 -24.24
N THR A 56 8.24 -13.09 -23.83
CA THR A 56 7.96 -14.27 -22.99
C THR A 56 8.57 -14.08 -21.61
N ILE A 57 7.81 -14.37 -20.56
CA ILE A 57 8.29 -14.47 -19.18
C ILE A 57 8.18 -15.94 -18.76
N VAL A 58 9.26 -16.50 -18.29
CA VAL A 58 9.29 -17.86 -17.71
C VAL A 58 9.36 -17.75 -16.20
N ILE A 59 8.39 -18.35 -15.53
CA ILE A 59 8.35 -18.50 -14.07
C ILE A 59 8.80 -19.94 -13.75
N ASP A 60 9.74 -20.10 -12.86
CA ASP A 60 10.22 -21.39 -12.36
C ASP A 60 10.25 -21.37 -10.82
N HIS A 61 9.48 -22.26 -10.20
CA HIS A 61 9.36 -22.38 -8.73
C HIS A 61 9.16 -21.04 -8.03
N GLY A 62 8.24 -20.22 -8.56
CA GLY A 62 7.84 -18.94 -7.96
C GLY A 62 8.75 -17.76 -8.31
N LYS A 63 9.80 -17.97 -9.08
CA LYS A 63 10.73 -16.91 -9.51
C LYS A 63 10.71 -16.70 -11.01
N ILE A 64 11.04 -15.49 -11.44
CA ILE A 64 11.26 -15.17 -12.84
C ILE A 64 12.59 -15.80 -13.25
N ALA A 65 12.54 -16.86 -14.05
CA ALA A 65 13.74 -17.55 -14.55
C ALA A 65 14.31 -16.84 -15.78
N ALA A 66 13.43 -16.36 -16.68
CA ALA A 66 13.84 -15.67 -17.90
C ALA A 66 12.79 -14.67 -18.34
N MET A 67 13.21 -13.63 -19.06
CA MET A 67 12.36 -12.70 -19.79
C MET A 67 13.11 -12.22 -21.04
N GLY A 68 12.43 -12.23 -22.19
CA GLY A 68 12.99 -11.78 -23.45
C GLY A 68 12.00 -11.84 -24.60
N PRO A 69 12.40 -11.42 -25.82
CA PRO A 69 11.55 -11.50 -27.00
C PRO A 69 11.02 -12.93 -27.21
N ALA A 70 9.73 -13.08 -27.55
CA ALA A 70 9.09 -14.39 -27.70
C ALA A 70 9.80 -15.30 -28.71
N ALA A 71 10.32 -14.71 -29.76
CA ALA A 71 11.05 -15.45 -30.83
C ALA A 71 12.36 -16.11 -30.33
N SER A 72 12.98 -15.58 -29.24
CA SER A 72 14.27 -16.08 -28.71
C SER A 72 14.17 -16.66 -27.28
N THR A 73 12.99 -16.60 -26.67
CA THR A 73 12.72 -17.10 -25.31
C THR A 73 11.62 -18.15 -25.36
N PRO A 74 11.93 -19.40 -25.78
CA PRO A 74 10.93 -20.46 -25.90
C PRO A 74 10.44 -20.91 -24.53
N ALA A 75 9.18 -21.37 -24.48
CA ALA A 75 8.66 -22.03 -23.27
C ALA A 75 9.47 -23.31 -23.00
N PRO A 76 9.88 -23.54 -21.74
CA PRO A 76 10.52 -24.81 -21.36
C PRO A 76 9.60 -26.02 -21.61
N ALA A 77 10.18 -27.15 -21.93
CA ALA A 77 9.42 -28.39 -22.12
C ALA A 77 8.65 -28.74 -20.82
N GLY A 78 7.34 -29.00 -20.97
CA GLY A 78 6.46 -29.33 -19.84
C GLY A 78 5.97 -28.11 -19.03
N ALA A 79 6.31 -26.88 -19.40
CA ALA A 79 5.77 -25.68 -18.79
C ALA A 79 4.27 -25.53 -19.10
N GLN A 80 3.49 -25.06 -18.11
CA GLN A 80 2.15 -24.56 -18.35
C GLN A 80 2.27 -23.24 -19.14
N THR A 81 1.73 -23.21 -20.35
CA THR A 81 1.83 -22.04 -21.23
C THR A 81 0.52 -21.24 -21.25
N LEU A 82 0.62 -19.93 -21.08
CA LEU A 82 -0.46 -18.97 -21.27
C LEU A 82 -0.10 -18.05 -22.45
N ASP A 83 -0.96 -18.01 -23.46
CA ASP A 83 -0.87 -17.01 -24.53
C ASP A 83 -1.59 -15.73 -24.07
N LEU A 84 -0.83 -14.64 -23.94
CA LEU A 84 -1.28 -13.37 -23.43
C LEU A 84 -1.23 -12.26 -24.49
N ASN A 85 -1.38 -12.62 -25.77
CA ASN A 85 -1.40 -11.67 -26.86
C ASN A 85 -2.44 -10.56 -26.63
N GLY A 86 -2.03 -9.30 -26.83
CA GLY A 86 -2.86 -8.12 -26.58
C GLY A 86 -2.93 -7.66 -25.11
N GLN A 87 -2.34 -8.41 -24.19
CA GLN A 87 -2.31 -8.09 -22.75
C GLN A 87 -0.97 -7.46 -22.34
N THR A 88 -0.97 -6.87 -21.17
CA THR A 88 0.24 -6.26 -20.57
C THR A 88 0.53 -6.91 -19.22
N ILE A 89 1.80 -7.17 -18.94
CA ILE A 89 2.26 -7.54 -17.61
C ILE A 89 3.04 -6.38 -17.00
N ILE A 90 2.71 -6.07 -15.73
CA ILE A 90 3.46 -5.16 -14.88
C ILE A 90 3.93 -5.91 -13.63
N PRO A 91 4.91 -5.41 -12.86
CA PRO A 91 5.20 -5.94 -11.52
C PRO A 91 3.96 -5.85 -10.65
N GLY A 92 3.85 -6.72 -9.64
CA GLY A 92 2.87 -6.55 -8.60
C GLY A 92 2.97 -5.18 -7.94
N LEU A 93 1.83 -4.55 -7.68
CA LEU A 93 1.77 -3.26 -7.01
C LEU A 93 2.30 -3.41 -5.57
N VAL A 94 3.01 -2.40 -5.11
CA VAL A 94 3.56 -2.29 -3.76
C VAL A 94 2.84 -1.13 -3.07
N GLY A 95 1.76 -1.45 -2.35
CA GLY A 95 0.97 -0.47 -1.61
C GLY A 95 1.71 -0.01 -0.35
N MET A 96 1.98 1.28 -0.25
CA MET A 96 2.84 1.84 0.80
C MET A 96 2.10 2.62 1.87
N HIS A 97 0.78 2.77 1.73
CA HIS A 97 -0.12 3.34 2.73
C HIS A 97 -1.42 2.55 2.74
N GLU A 98 -1.36 1.37 3.34
CA GLU A 98 -2.51 0.48 3.40
C GLU A 98 -3.00 0.31 4.84
N HIS A 99 -4.24 -0.12 4.98
CA HIS A 99 -4.84 -0.47 6.26
C HIS A 99 -5.59 -1.79 6.14
N LEU A 100 -5.76 -2.50 7.26
CA LEU A 100 -6.65 -3.65 7.34
C LEU A 100 -7.96 -3.30 8.09
N PHE A 101 -8.22 -2.02 8.30
CA PHE A 101 -9.45 -1.50 8.88
C PHE A 101 -10.16 -0.53 7.92
N TYR A 102 -11.45 -0.29 8.16
CA TYR A 102 -12.27 0.62 7.36
C TYR A 102 -13.27 1.36 8.25
N PRO A 103 -13.61 2.64 7.96
CA PRO A 103 -14.53 3.41 8.77
C PRO A 103 -15.94 2.82 8.71
N SER A 104 -16.58 2.70 9.86
CA SER A 104 -17.96 2.26 10.02
C SER A 104 -18.72 3.20 10.98
N GLY A 105 -20.00 3.32 10.78
CA GLY A 105 -20.88 4.16 11.59
C GLY A 105 -20.89 5.63 11.20
N GLY A 106 -21.91 6.36 11.67
CA GLY A 106 -22.07 7.80 11.50
C GLY A 106 -21.72 8.54 12.78
N GLY A 107 -20.99 9.63 12.69
CA GLY A 107 -20.55 10.43 13.84
C GLY A 107 -19.06 10.35 14.06
N ILE A 108 -18.59 9.95 15.25
CA ILE A 108 -17.18 9.66 15.47
C ILE A 108 -16.83 8.40 14.67
N PRO A 109 -15.84 8.42 13.78
CA PRO A 109 -15.50 7.24 13.00
C PRO A 109 -15.02 6.12 13.94
N ILE A 110 -15.67 4.97 13.85
CA ILE A 110 -15.19 3.72 14.39
C ILE A 110 -14.58 2.95 13.22
N TYR A 111 -13.36 2.48 13.40
CA TYR A 111 -12.66 1.70 12.39
C TYR A 111 -12.72 0.22 12.76
N ASN A 112 -13.35 -0.57 11.89
CA ASN A 112 -13.47 -2.02 12.06
C ASN A 112 -12.48 -2.76 11.19
N GLU A 113 -11.84 -3.79 11.77
CA GLU A 113 -10.91 -4.65 11.06
C GLU A 113 -11.57 -5.38 9.89
N GLN A 114 -10.86 -5.42 8.77
CA GLN A 114 -11.27 -6.02 7.52
C GLN A 114 -10.36 -7.22 7.16
N ALA A 115 -10.01 -8.01 8.15
CA ALA A 115 -9.07 -9.12 8.03
C ALA A 115 -9.42 -10.15 6.94
N PHE A 116 -10.70 -10.24 6.55
CA PHE A 116 -11.18 -11.15 5.51
C PHE A 116 -11.25 -10.48 4.13
N SER A 117 -11.82 -9.28 4.04
CA SER A 117 -12.15 -8.64 2.77
C SER A 117 -10.96 -7.90 2.15
N PHE A 118 -10.20 -7.14 2.94
CA PHE A 118 -9.13 -6.28 2.42
C PHE A 118 -7.96 -7.05 1.81
N PRO A 119 -7.44 -8.14 2.40
CA PRO A 119 -6.39 -8.91 1.74
C PRO A 119 -6.79 -9.43 0.36
N ARG A 120 -8.10 -9.78 0.17
CA ARG A 120 -8.63 -10.22 -1.13
C ARG A 120 -8.78 -9.07 -2.11
N LEU A 121 -9.26 -7.91 -1.66
CA LEU A 121 -9.38 -6.70 -2.48
C LEU A 121 -8.03 -6.23 -2.99
N TYR A 122 -7.03 -6.15 -2.10
CA TYR A 122 -5.65 -5.83 -2.49
C TYR A 122 -5.15 -6.78 -3.57
N LEU A 123 -5.19 -8.08 -3.31
CA LEU A 123 -4.68 -9.08 -4.24
C LEU A 123 -5.45 -9.06 -5.57
N ALA A 124 -6.79 -8.95 -5.55
CA ALA A 124 -7.62 -8.87 -6.75
C ALA A 124 -7.32 -7.63 -7.61
N SER A 125 -6.88 -6.56 -6.99
CA SER A 125 -6.54 -5.30 -7.67
C SER A 125 -5.08 -5.23 -8.13
N GLY A 126 -4.29 -6.29 -7.88
CA GLY A 126 -2.89 -6.38 -8.30
C GLY A 126 -1.87 -5.96 -7.24
N VAL A 127 -2.29 -5.62 -6.01
CA VAL A 127 -1.37 -5.36 -4.90
C VAL A 127 -0.86 -6.70 -4.37
N THR A 128 0.42 -7.00 -4.60
CA THR A 128 1.06 -8.25 -4.17
C THR A 128 1.89 -8.07 -2.90
N THR A 129 2.26 -6.82 -2.60
CA THR A 129 2.96 -6.42 -1.38
C THR A 129 2.30 -5.16 -0.82
N ALA A 130 2.08 -5.12 0.49
CA ALA A 130 1.49 -3.97 1.17
C ALA A 130 2.19 -3.70 2.50
N ARG A 131 2.46 -2.41 2.79
CA ARG A 131 2.83 -1.90 4.11
C ARG A 131 1.59 -1.27 4.74
N THR A 132 1.20 -1.73 5.92
CA THR A 132 0.20 -0.98 6.69
C THR A 132 0.80 0.36 7.14
N ALA A 133 -0.01 1.43 7.16
CA ALA A 133 0.44 2.77 7.54
C ALA A 133 -0.13 3.18 8.90
N GLY A 134 0.16 2.38 9.91
CA GLY A 134 -0.40 2.40 11.25
C GLY A 134 -1.46 1.33 11.43
N SER A 135 -1.47 0.68 12.59
CA SER A 135 -2.45 -0.34 12.97
C SER A 135 -3.28 0.15 14.15
N LEU A 136 -4.59 -0.09 14.11
CA LEU A 136 -5.47 0.09 15.26
C LEU A 136 -5.53 -1.18 16.10
N GLU A 137 -5.46 -2.34 15.45
CA GLU A 137 -5.45 -3.68 16.06
C GLU A 137 -4.19 -4.45 15.63
N PRO A 138 -2.98 -4.06 16.08
CA PRO A 138 -1.72 -4.60 15.53
C PRO A 138 -1.58 -6.11 15.65
N TYR A 139 -2.15 -6.74 16.68
CA TYR A 139 -2.14 -8.21 16.80
C TYR A 139 -3.01 -8.87 15.73
N THR A 140 -4.12 -8.24 15.34
CA THR A 140 -4.96 -8.72 14.22
C THR A 140 -4.18 -8.65 12.92
N ASP A 141 -3.53 -7.52 12.64
CA ASP A 141 -2.70 -7.33 11.45
C ASP A 141 -1.56 -8.36 11.37
N LEU A 142 -0.82 -8.57 12.47
CA LEU A 142 0.23 -9.59 12.56
C LEU A 142 -0.30 -11.01 12.34
N ASN A 143 -1.50 -11.32 12.83
CA ASN A 143 -2.13 -12.61 12.61
C ASN A 143 -2.57 -12.79 11.15
N VAL A 144 -3.14 -11.76 10.53
CA VAL A 144 -3.47 -11.75 9.09
C VAL A 144 -2.21 -12.03 8.27
N LYS A 145 -1.10 -11.33 8.56
CA LYS A 145 0.19 -11.59 7.92
C LYS A 145 0.60 -13.06 8.04
N ARG A 146 0.60 -13.62 9.26
CA ARG A 146 1.01 -15.02 9.51
C ARG A 146 0.13 -16.01 8.74
N ILE A 147 -1.16 -15.77 8.63
CA ILE A 147 -2.12 -16.63 7.92
C ILE A 147 -1.90 -16.54 6.40
N VAL A 148 -1.65 -15.36 5.86
CA VAL A 148 -1.33 -15.15 4.43
C VAL A 148 0.01 -15.78 4.08
N ASP A 149 1.05 -15.54 4.86
CA ASP A 149 2.40 -16.10 4.64
C ASP A 149 2.40 -17.65 4.71
N ALA A 150 1.53 -18.21 5.52
CA ALA A 150 1.34 -19.66 5.61
C ALA A 150 0.48 -20.27 4.46
N GLY A 151 0.06 -19.50 3.47
CA GLY A 151 -0.80 -19.96 2.37
C GLY A 151 -2.20 -20.41 2.82
N ARG A 152 -2.68 -19.87 3.94
CA ARG A 152 -3.99 -20.24 4.53
C ARG A 152 -5.10 -19.23 4.22
N MET A 153 -4.73 -18.05 3.71
CA MET A 153 -5.65 -17.02 3.24
C MET A 153 -5.04 -16.30 2.02
N PRO A 154 -5.84 -15.95 0.98
CA PRO A 154 -5.33 -15.14 -0.12
C PRO A 154 -5.13 -13.70 0.35
N GLY A 155 -4.03 -13.08 -0.08
CA GLY A 155 -3.67 -11.71 0.25
C GLY A 155 -2.26 -11.36 -0.19
N PRO A 156 -1.86 -10.09 -0.12
CA PRO A 156 -0.50 -9.63 -0.41
C PRO A 156 0.50 -10.08 0.66
N LYS A 157 1.79 -9.99 0.38
CA LYS A 157 2.85 -9.99 1.39
C LYS A 157 2.69 -8.73 2.23
N LEU A 158 2.60 -8.88 3.56
CA LEU A 158 2.33 -7.77 4.47
C LEU A 158 3.57 -7.35 5.25
N PHE A 159 3.82 -6.04 5.29
CA PHE A 159 4.74 -5.37 6.19
C PHE A 159 3.89 -4.61 7.22
N ILE A 160 3.92 -5.05 8.47
CA ILE A 160 3.01 -4.54 9.49
C ILE A 160 3.68 -3.39 10.25
N THR A 161 3.03 -2.22 10.20
CA THR A 161 3.36 -1.08 11.05
C THR A 161 2.77 -1.30 12.43
N GLY A 162 3.50 -0.94 13.48
CA GLY A 162 3.02 -0.96 14.86
C GLY A 162 1.80 -0.04 15.07
N PRO A 163 1.29 0.08 16.30
CA PRO A 163 0.21 1.01 16.61
C PRO A 163 0.61 2.45 16.29
N TYR A 164 -0.39 3.30 16.10
CA TYR A 164 -0.13 4.73 15.95
C TYR A 164 0.62 5.29 17.17
N LEU A 165 1.62 6.13 16.88
CA LEU A 165 2.32 6.94 17.88
C LEU A 165 1.65 8.32 17.87
N GLU A 166 0.65 8.50 18.70
CA GLU A 166 -0.20 9.69 18.72
C GLU A 166 0.01 10.48 20.01
N GLY A 167 -0.03 11.80 19.91
CA GLY A 167 -0.08 12.68 21.07
C GLY A 167 -1.50 12.88 21.60
N PRO A 168 -1.66 13.66 22.68
CA PRO A 168 -2.97 13.93 23.28
C PRO A 168 -3.94 14.61 22.32
N GLY A 169 -5.23 14.21 22.36
CA GLY A 169 -6.30 14.80 21.55
C GLY A 169 -6.57 14.10 20.23
N SER A 170 -6.33 12.80 20.18
CA SER A 170 -6.57 11.95 19.00
C SER A 170 -7.97 12.10 18.41
N ILE A 171 -8.06 12.21 17.09
CA ILE A 171 -9.33 12.23 16.36
C ILE A 171 -10.01 10.86 16.29
N ALA A 172 -9.25 9.77 16.42
CA ALA A 172 -9.78 8.41 16.45
C ALA A 172 -10.23 7.97 17.87
N GLY A 173 -10.17 8.88 18.82
CA GLY A 173 -10.69 8.69 20.17
C GLY A 173 -10.10 7.44 20.85
N PRO A 174 -10.96 6.58 21.44
CA PRO A 174 -10.51 5.47 22.28
C PRO A 174 -9.80 4.33 21.51
N GLN A 175 -9.74 4.37 20.19
CA GLN A 175 -9.09 3.33 19.38
C GLN A 175 -7.58 3.53 19.23
N MET A 176 -7.04 4.70 19.61
CA MET A 176 -5.61 4.99 19.58
C MET A 176 -5.05 5.15 20.99
N HIS A 177 -3.86 4.59 21.20
CA HIS A 177 -3.10 4.87 22.42
C HIS A 177 -2.45 6.25 22.30
N GLU A 178 -2.79 7.18 23.21
CA GLU A 178 -2.11 8.46 23.31
C GLU A 178 -0.84 8.30 24.15
N LEU A 179 0.28 8.74 23.60
CA LEU A 179 1.57 8.70 24.28
C LEU A 179 1.57 9.63 25.51
N SER A 180 2.21 9.19 26.56
CA SER A 180 2.39 9.96 27.80
C SER A 180 3.79 10.59 27.92
N GLY A 181 4.50 10.72 26.81
CA GLY A 181 5.83 11.34 26.74
C GLY A 181 6.86 10.48 26.00
N PRO A 182 8.10 10.96 25.89
CA PRO A 182 9.17 10.31 25.12
C PRO A 182 9.50 8.89 25.60
N GLU A 183 9.48 8.64 26.91
CA GLU A 183 9.76 7.30 27.47
C GLU A 183 8.67 6.30 27.09
N ASP A 184 7.43 6.75 26.92
CA ASP A 184 6.33 5.91 26.48
C ASP A 184 6.46 5.59 24.99
N ALA A 185 6.89 6.56 24.17
CA ALA A 185 7.21 6.33 22.77
C ALA A 185 8.28 5.24 22.60
N VAL A 186 9.38 5.32 23.39
CA VAL A 186 10.43 4.29 23.39
C VAL A 186 9.86 2.92 23.78
N ARG A 187 9.12 2.83 24.90
CA ARG A 187 8.53 1.54 25.35
C ARG A 187 7.61 0.94 24.31
N THR A 188 6.80 1.78 23.65
CA THR A 188 5.88 1.33 22.59
C THR A 188 6.65 0.78 21.40
N VAL A 189 7.67 1.47 20.94
CA VAL A 189 8.52 1.01 19.84
C VAL A 189 9.20 -0.32 20.19
N GLU A 190 9.90 -0.39 21.33
CA GLU A 190 10.62 -1.61 21.76
C GLU A 190 9.68 -2.83 21.87
N TYR A 191 8.51 -2.64 22.46
CA TYR A 191 7.53 -3.70 22.61
C TYR A 191 7.08 -4.24 21.25
N TRP A 192 6.66 -3.36 20.33
CA TRP A 192 6.11 -3.80 19.04
C TRP A 192 7.18 -4.30 18.06
N VAL A 193 8.42 -3.83 18.18
CA VAL A 193 9.55 -4.46 17.50
C VAL A 193 9.67 -5.93 17.92
N SER A 194 9.59 -6.21 19.23
CA SER A 194 9.68 -7.58 19.73
C SER A 194 8.51 -8.47 19.27
N GLU A 195 7.34 -7.90 18.98
CA GLU A 195 6.16 -8.59 18.44
C GLU A 195 6.22 -8.77 16.92
N GLY A 196 7.11 -8.06 16.22
CA GLY A 196 7.33 -8.22 14.77
C GLY A 196 6.82 -7.07 13.90
N ALA A 197 6.59 -5.88 14.46
CA ALA A 197 6.35 -4.68 13.66
C ALA A 197 7.58 -4.34 12.82
N THR A 198 7.35 -3.91 11.56
CA THR A 198 8.39 -3.61 10.58
C THR A 198 8.51 -2.12 10.25
N SER A 199 7.65 -1.29 10.81
CA SER A 199 7.68 0.18 10.75
C SER A 199 6.82 0.77 11.85
N PHE A 200 6.90 2.09 12.04
CA PHE A 200 6.03 2.85 12.95
C PHE A 200 5.44 4.06 12.25
N LYS A 201 4.26 4.50 12.71
CA LYS A 201 3.55 5.68 12.19
C LYS A 201 3.36 6.71 13.31
N ALA A 202 4.06 7.85 13.19
CA ALA A 202 3.75 9.04 13.97
C ALA A 202 2.45 9.69 13.46
N TYR A 203 1.63 10.22 14.37
CA TYR A 203 0.34 10.76 14.00
C TYR A 203 0.17 12.22 14.48
N MET A 204 -0.95 12.81 14.20
CA MET A 204 -1.22 14.24 14.07
C MET A 204 -0.73 15.10 15.23
N ASN A 205 -0.86 14.64 16.48
CA ASN A 205 -0.60 15.46 17.68
C ASN A 205 0.68 15.06 18.42
N ILE A 206 1.49 14.18 17.86
CA ILE A 206 2.76 13.77 18.45
C ILE A 206 3.66 15.00 18.69
N THR A 207 4.34 15.06 19.83
CA THR A 207 5.31 16.13 20.10
C THR A 207 6.67 15.83 19.45
N ARG A 208 7.48 16.87 19.23
CA ARG A 208 8.86 16.71 18.70
C ARG A 208 9.72 15.81 19.57
N ALA A 209 9.55 15.89 20.89
CA ALA A 209 10.28 15.05 21.83
C ALA A 209 9.89 13.57 21.74
N GLU A 210 8.60 13.27 21.58
CA GLU A 210 8.09 11.92 21.35
C GLU A 210 8.51 11.38 20.01
N LEU A 211 8.39 12.19 18.93
CA LEU A 211 8.83 11.80 17.59
C LEU A 211 10.31 11.46 17.56
N LYS A 212 11.16 12.33 18.14
CA LYS A 212 12.60 12.08 18.22
C LYS A 212 12.92 10.80 18.98
N ALA A 213 12.28 10.57 20.11
CA ALA A 213 12.48 9.35 20.91
C ALA A 213 12.04 8.08 20.15
N ALA A 214 10.90 8.14 19.47
CA ALA A 214 10.40 7.03 18.65
C ALA A 214 11.32 6.73 17.44
N VAL A 215 11.79 7.77 16.74
CA VAL A 215 12.72 7.62 15.60
C VAL A 215 14.04 7.00 16.08
N ASP A 216 14.63 7.52 17.16
CA ASP A 216 15.90 6.99 17.67
C ASP A 216 15.77 5.53 18.09
N ALA A 217 14.68 5.17 18.78
CA ALA A 217 14.43 3.79 19.19
C ALA A 217 14.22 2.86 17.99
N ALA A 218 13.40 3.27 17.00
CA ALA A 218 13.16 2.47 15.80
C ALA A 218 14.44 2.28 14.96
N HIS A 219 15.24 3.32 14.81
CA HIS A 219 16.49 3.28 14.05
C HIS A 219 17.55 2.37 14.69
N GLN A 220 17.56 2.19 16.03
CA GLN A 220 18.42 1.21 16.69
C GLN A 220 18.15 -0.23 16.23
N HIS A 221 16.93 -0.50 15.75
CA HIS A 221 16.51 -1.78 15.18
C HIS A 221 16.54 -1.81 13.65
N GLY A 222 17.01 -0.74 12.99
CA GLY A 222 16.96 -0.60 11.52
C GLY A 222 15.54 -0.47 10.96
N ILE A 223 14.58 -0.03 11.77
CA ILE A 223 13.17 0.12 11.44
C ILE A 223 12.86 1.59 11.16
N LYS A 224 12.09 1.85 10.12
CA LYS A 224 11.73 3.19 9.66
C LYS A 224 10.47 3.72 10.34
N VAL A 225 10.41 5.05 10.49
CA VAL A 225 9.25 5.78 11.00
C VAL A 225 8.64 6.64 9.90
N THR A 226 7.34 6.52 9.71
CA THR A 226 6.56 7.40 8.83
C THR A 226 5.66 8.34 9.65
N GLY A 227 5.09 9.37 9.03
CA GLY A 227 4.23 10.31 9.75
C GLY A 227 3.11 10.93 8.93
N HIS A 228 1.89 10.91 9.49
CA HIS A 228 0.81 11.84 9.15
C HIS A 228 0.84 12.97 10.19
N LEU A 229 1.63 13.99 9.93
CA LEU A 229 1.93 15.01 10.93
C LEU A 229 1.01 16.23 10.79
N CYS A 230 0.77 16.89 11.92
CA CYS A 230 0.07 18.17 11.99
C CYS A 230 0.74 19.09 13.01
N SER A 231 1.07 18.58 14.20
CA SER A 231 1.75 19.33 15.26
C SER A 231 3.19 19.71 14.89
N ILE A 232 3.83 18.99 13.97
CA ILE A 232 5.22 19.17 13.53
C ILE A 232 5.21 19.43 12.01
N GLY A 233 5.97 20.42 11.55
CA GLY A 233 6.15 20.71 10.12
C GLY A 233 7.13 19.74 9.45
N PHE A 234 7.10 19.68 8.13
CA PHE A 234 7.86 18.67 7.36
C PHE A 234 9.38 18.83 7.49
N ARG A 235 9.91 20.07 7.41
CA ARG A 235 11.35 20.30 7.60
C ARG A 235 11.80 19.97 9.02
N GLU A 236 10.96 20.28 10.02
CA GLU A 236 11.23 19.99 11.41
C GLU A 236 11.27 18.46 11.63
N ALA A 237 10.32 17.72 11.06
CA ALA A 237 10.29 16.26 11.11
C ALA A 237 11.51 15.62 10.41
N ALA A 238 11.90 16.14 9.25
CA ALA A 238 13.12 15.71 8.54
C ALA A 238 14.37 15.88 9.42
N ALA A 239 14.51 17.04 10.07
CA ALA A 239 15.62 17.31 11.01
C ALA A 239 15.60 16.39 12.24
N LEU A 240 14.45 15.86 12.65
CA LEU A 240 14.30 14.88 13.72
C LEU A 240 14.59 13.44 13.26
N GLY A 241 14.77 13.21 11.94
CA GLY A 241 15.18 11.93 11.36
C GLY A 241 14.04 11.04 10.87
N ILE A 242 12.84 11.60 10.61
CA ILE A 242 11.75 10.82 10.04
C ILE A 242 12.12 10.29 8.64
N ASP A 243 11.69 9.07 8.30
CA ASP A 243 12.07 8.44 7.04
C ASP A 243 11.05 8.66 5.90
N ASN A 244 9.80 8.94 6.26
CA ASN A 244 8.73 9.09 5.28
C ASN A 244 7.61 10.00 5.82
N LEU A 245 7.05 10.81 4.93
CA LEU A 245 5.90 11.66 5.22
C LEU A 245 4.72 11.20 4.36
N GLU A 246 3.59 11.00 5.00
CA GLU A 246 2.36 10.53 4.37
C GLU A 246 1.56 11.71 3.82
N HIS A 247 0.85 11.51 2.71
CA HIS A 247 -0.15 12.43 2.14
C HIS A 247 0.41 13.72 1.51
N GLY A 248 1.72 13.91 1.56
CA GLY A 248 2.36 15.10 1.00
C GLY A 248 1.89 16.42 1.63
N LEU A 249 1.81 17.46 0.81
CA LEU A 249 1.51 18.84 1.23
C LEU A 249 0.14 18.97 1.90
N LEU A 250 -0.82 18.10 1.59
CA LEU A 250 -2.20 18.21 2.09
C LEU A 250 -2.33 18.15 3.60
N VAL A 251 -1.35 17.59 4.30
CA VAL A 251 -1.32 17.50 5.77
C VAL A 251 -0.25 18.38 6.40
N ASP A 252 0.64 18.97 5.60
CA ASP A 252 1.68 19.84 6.11
C ASP A 252 1.11 21.13 6.70
N THR A 253 1.66 21.57 7.81
CA THR A 253 1.21 22.74 8.54
C THR A 253 2.32 23.79 8.71
N GLU A 254 3.51 23.57 8.14
CA GLU A 254 4.63 24.48 8.37
C GLU A 254 4.41 25.88 7.78
N PHE A 255 3.56 25.98 6.74
CA PHE A 255 3.22 27.24 6.10
C PHE A 255 2.08 28.00 6.80
N HIS A 256 1.53 27.48 7.91
CA HIS A 256 0.50 28.16 8.69
C HIS A 256 1.09 29.37 9.45
N PRO A 257 0.61 30.60 9.18
CA PRO A 257 1.07 31.78 9.91
C PRO A 257 0.82 31.64 11.41
N GLY A 258 1.87 31.77 12.21
CA GLY A 258 1.76 31.66 13.68
C GLY A 258 1.69 30.21 14.20
N LYS A 259 2.07 29.23 13.39
CA LYS A 259 2.27 27.84 13.83
C LYS A 259 3.03 27.80 15.17
N GLN A 260 2.42 27.19 16.17
CA GLN A 260 3.07 26.95 17.45
C GLN A 260 3.75 25.59 17.47
N PRO A 261 4.90 25.45 18.12
CA PRO A 261 5.56 24.15 18.31
C PRO A 261 4.63 23.14 19.01
N ASP A 262 4.61 21.91 18.50
CA ASP A 262 3.84 20.78 19.07
C ASP A 262 2.32 21.01 19.13
N VAL A 263 1.80 21.95 18.31
CA VAL A 263 0.38 22.25 18.22
C VAL A 263 -0.12 22.04 16.80
N CYS A 264 -1.14 21.20 16.64
CA CYS A 264 -1.84 21.04 15.36
C CYS A 264 -2.81 22.22 15.15
N PRO A 265 -2.61 23.06 14.11
CA PRO A 265 -3.55 24.13 13.81
C PRO A 265 -4.88 23.59 13.29
N PRO A 266 -5.97 24.38 13.32
CA PRO A 266 -7.26 23.93 12.82
C PRO A 266 -7.19 23.57 11.33
N GLN A 267 -7.44 22.33 10.97
CA GLN A 267 -7.31 21.79 9.60
C GLN A 267 -8.17 22.55 8.57
N GLY A 268 -9.32 23.06 8.95
CA GLY A 268 -10.15 23.87 8.06
C GLY A 268 -9.47 25.15 7.60
N VAL A 269 -8.54 25.71 8.41
CA VAL A 269 -7.75 26.90 8.07
C VAL A 269 -6.57 26.52 7.18
N THR A 270 -5.79 25.50 7.58
CA THR A 270 -4.58 25.08 6.86
C THR A 270 -4.91 24.62 5.44
N ARG A 271 -6.01 23.91 5.23
CA ARG A 271 -6.49 23.49 3.90
C ARG A 271 -6.71 24.68 2.96
N GLY A 272 -7.31 25.76 3.46
CA GLY A 272 -7.51 26.98 2.69
C GLY A 272 -6.20 27.70 2.34
N GLU A 273 -5.18 27.57 3.17
CA GLU A 273 -3.83 28.11 2.94
C GLU A 273 -3.09 27.31 1.89
N ILE A 274 -3.11 25.98 2.00
CA ILE A 274 -2.51 25.06 1.01
C ILE A 274 -3.08 25.33 -0.40
N ALA A 275 -4.39 25.50 -0.53
CA ALA A 275 -5.02 25.79 -1.81
C ALA A 275 -4.48 27.06 -2.50
N ARG A 276 -3.89 27.97 -1.72
CA ARG A 276 -3.32 29.25 -2.20
C ARG A 276 -1.79 29.25 -2.33
N LEU A 277 -1.11 28.18 -1.89
CA LEU A 277 0.35 28.09 -1.99
C LEU A 277 0.80 28.14 -3.45
N ASP A 278 1.88 28.88 -3.69
CA ASP A 278 2.64 28.79 -4.93
C ASP A 278 3.74 27.73 -4.76
N ILE A 279 3.59 26.60 -5.43
CA ILE A 279 4.55 25.48 -5.37
C ILE A 279 5.93 25.89 -5.90
N ALA A 280 6.00 26.89 -6.80
CA ALA A 280 7.25 27.42 -7.30
C ALA A 280 7.89 28.47 -6.37
N SER A 281 7.26 28.83 -5.25
CA SER A 281 7.82 29.79 -4.29
C SER A 281 9.09 29.25 -3.62
N ALA A 282 9.97 30.18 -3.18
CA ALA A 282 11.21 29.80 -2.51
C ALA A 282 10.97 28.94 -1.26
N PRO A 283 10.02 29.26 -0.34
CA PRO A 283 9.79 28.45 0.85
C PRO A 283 9.43 26.98 0.53
N VAL A 284 8.59 26.73 -0.49
CA VAL A 284 8.21 25.37 -0.89
C VAL A 284 9.38 24.65 -1.56
N ARG A 285 10.14 25.32 -2.42
CA ARG A 285 11.35 24.73 -3.02
C ARG A 285 12.40 24.38 -1.97
N ASP A 286 12.60 25.24 -0.98
CA ASP A 286 13.56 25.00 0.12
C ASP A 286 13.11 23.80 0.95
N MET A 287 11.80 23.66 1.26
CA MET A 287 11.26 22.47 1.92
C MET A 287 11.51 21.21 1.09
N ILE A 288 11.22 21.23 -0.22
CA ILE A 288 11.48 20.08 -1.11
C ILE A 288 12.97 19.73 -1.09
N ALA A 289 13.86 20.71 -1.15
CA ALA A 289 15.30 20.50 -1.11
C ALA A 289 15.75 19.85 0.21
N ASP A 290 15.24 20.34 1.35
CA ASP A 290 15.51 19.78 2.67
C ASP A 290 15.05 18.32 2.78
N LEU A 291 13.83 18.00 2.28
CA LEU A 291 13.33 16.62 2.28
C LEU A 291 14.20 15.68 1.42
N VAL A 292 14.64 16.16 0.26
CA VAL A 292 15.52 15.38 -0.63
C VAL A 292 16.89 15.19 0.00
N GLU A 293 17.48 16.22 0.62
CA GLU A 293 18.77 16.14 1.30
C GLU A 293 18.75 15.15 2.48
N HIS A 294 17.65 15.13 3.25
CA HIS A 294 17.45 14.19 4.37
C HIS A 294 16.96 12.81 3.92
N HIS A 295 16.81 12.56 2.61
CA HIS A 295 16.32 11.29 2.05
C HIS A 295 14.92 10.90 2.56
N VAL A 296 14.09 11.87 2.91
CA VAL A 296 12.70 11.63 3.35
C VAL A 296 11.85 11.28 2.13
N ALA A 297 11.20 10.13 2.16
CA ALA A 297 10.25 9.75 1.11
C ALA A 297 8.89 10.44 1.34
N ILE A 298 8.12 10.61 0.27
CA ILE A 298 6.70 11.02 0.34
C ILE A 298 5.83 9.88 -0.12
N THR A 299 4.74 9.59 0.61
CA THR A 299 3.72 8.65 0.16
C THR A 299 2.53 9.40 -0.44
N SER A 300 2.33 9.20 -1.73
CA SER A 300 1.16 9.65 -2.47
C SER A 300 -0.08 8.86 -2.05
N THR A 301 -1.14 9.57 -1.63
CA THR A 301 -2.45 8.98 -1.29
C THR A 301 -3.59 9.82 -1.87
N LEU A 302 -3.44 10.25 -3.10
CA LEU A 302 -4.36 11.17 -3.80
C LEU A 302 -5.81 10.67 -3.81
N ALA A 303 -6.00 9.35 -3.87
CA ALA A 303 -7.33 8.74 -3.99
C ALA A 303 -8.22 8.99 -2.75
N VAL A 304 -7.67 8.97 -1.53
CA VAL A 304 -8.46 9.28 -0.32
C VAL A 304 -8.86 10.74 -0.28
N PHE A 305 -7.99 11.64 -0.74
CA PHE A 305 -8.30 13.07 -0.79
C PHE A 305 -9.26 13.42 -1.92
N GLU A 306 -9.14 12.78 -3.08
CA GLU A 306 -10.11 12.92 -4.17
C GLU A 306 -11.54 12.59 -3.69
N ALA A 307 -11.68 11.59 -2.82
CA ALA A 307 -12.97 11.17 -2.30
C ALA A 307 -13.70 12.24 -1.46
N PHE A 308 -13.01 13.27 -0.98
CA PHE A 308 -13.65 14.42 -0.31
C PHE A 308 -14.35 15.40 -1.28
N ASP A 309 -14.18 15.24 -2.59
CA ASP A 309 -14.87 16.04 -3.59
C ASP A 309 -16.17 15.34 -4.04
N GLY A 310 -17.31 16.03 -4.00
CA GLY A 310 -18.60 15.42 -4.34
C GLY A 310 -18.75 15.02 -5.82
N SER A 311 -17.93 15.58 -6.72
CA SER A 311 -17.94 15.24 -8.15
C SER A 311 -16.95 14.11 -8.50
N ARG A 312 -16.10 13.68 -7.58
CA ARG A 312 -15.01 12.74 -7.83
C ARG A 312 -14.88 11.72 -6.69
N PRO A 313 -14.23 10.56 -6.90
CA PRO A 313 -13.98 9.94 -8.21
C PRO A 313 -15.28 9.59 -8.95
N PRO A 314 -15.26 9.18 -10.22
CA PRO A 314 -16.43 8.60 -10.87
C PRO A 314 -16.96 7.41 -10.07
N LEU A 315 -18.29 7.32 -9.91
CA LEU A 315 -18.92 6.22 -9.19
C LEU A 315 -18.77 4.92 -10.00
N GLU A 316 -18.22 3.88 -9.37
CA GLU A 316 -18.00 2.59 -9.99
C GLU A 316 -18.88 1.51 -9.36
N GLN A 317 -19.56 0.71 -10.18
CA GLN A 317 -20.41 -0.37 -9.69
C GLN A 317 -19.62 -1.40 -8.86
N ARG A 318 -18.39 -1.74 -9.26
CA ARG A 318 -17.53 -2.69 -8.51
C ARG A 318 -17.24 -2.22 -7.09
N PHE A 319 -17.15 -0.90 -6.88
CA PHE A 319 -16.96 -0.30 -5.57
C PHE A 319 -18.22 -0.53 -4.70
N LEU A 320 -19.40 -0.21 -5.25
CA LEU A 320 -20.67 -0.44 -4.55
C LEU A 320 -20.91 -1.91 -4.26
N ASP A 321 -20.58 -2.80 -5.20
CA ASP A 321 -20.76 -4.24 -5.05
C ASP A 321 -19.94 -4.84 -3.89
N ALA A 322 -18.83 -4.23 -3.52
CA ALA A 322 -18.02 -4.67 -2.39
C ALA A 322 -18.62 -4.23 -1.04
N LEU A 323 -19.36 -3.11 -1.02
CA LEU A 323 -19.90 -2.51 0.20
C LEU A 323 -21.18 -3.22 0.68
N THR A 324 -21.34 -3.32 2.02
CA THR A 324 -22.64 -3.68 2.61
C THR A 324 -23.69 -2.63 2.24
N PRO A 325 -25.01 -2.96 2.28
CA PRO A 325 -26.06 -1.98 2.01
C PRO A 325 -25.96 -0.71 2.88
N GLU A 326 -25.60 -0.87 4.15
CA GLU A 326 -25.43 0.24 5.10
C GLU A 326 -24.24 1.12 4.72
N ALA A 327 -23.13 0.52 4.32
CA ALA A 327 -21.94 1.24 3.86
C ALA A 327 -22.20 1.96 2.54
N GLN A 328 -22.97 1.37 1.61
CA GLN A 328 -23.39 2.04 0.39
C GLN A 328 -24.20 3.30 0.71
N VAL A 329 -25.18 3.21 1.59
CA VAL A 329 -26.01 4.37 2.02
C VAL A 329 -25.14 5.45 2.67
N SER A 330 -24.22 5.05 3.57
CA SER A 330 -23.30 5.97 4.25
C SER A 330 -22.39 6.69 3.25
N TYR A 331 -21.74 5.94 2.35
CA TYR A 331 -20.85 6.48 1.32
C TYR A 331 -21.57 7.41 0.35
N LEU A 332 -22.70 6.97 -0.22
CA LEU A 332 -23.49 7.78 -1.16
C LEU A 332 -24.05 9.05 -0.48
N GLY A 333 -24.45 8.94 0.79
CA GLY A 333 -24.87 10.09 1.59
C GLY A 333 -23.74 11.08 1.85
N SER A 334 -22.54 10.60 2.17
CA SER A 334 -21.34 11.44 2.34
C SER A 334 -20.96 12.14 1.04
N ARG A 335 -20.96 11.41 -0.06
CA ARG A 335 -20.71 11.95 -1.40
C ARG A 335 -21.72 13.03 -1.80
N ALA A 336 -23.03 12.82 -1.52
CA ALA A 336 -24.07 13.80 -1.84
C ALA A 336 -23.97 15.07 -1.00
N ARG A 337 -23.42 15.00 0.21
CA ARG A 337 -23.19 16.18 1.06
C ARG A 337 -21.92 16.93 0.70
N ALA A 338 -20.95 16.28 0.11
CA ALA A 338 -19.71 16.92 -0.31
C ALA A 338 -20.00 17.87 -1.49
N GLN A 339 -19.54 19.12 -1.36
CA GLN A 339 -19.71 20.10 -2.42
C GLN A 339 -18.79 19.75 -3.60
N ALA A 340 -19.37 19.64 -4.79
CA ALA A 340 -18.63 19.39 -6.02
C ALA A 340 -17.60 20.51 -6.28
N GLY A 341 -16.38 20.14 -6.58
CA GLY A 341 -15.28 21.04 -6.87
C GLY A 341 -14.65 21.72 -5.66
N SER A 342 -15.15 21.48 -4.44
CA SER A 342 -14.63 22.17 -3.24
C SER A 342 -13.23 21.74 -2.85
N PHE A 343 -12.85 20.48 -3.14
CA PHE A 343 -11.55 19.92 -2.81
C PHE A 343 -10.54 20.01 -3.97
N LEU A 344 -10.99 20.25 -5.20
CA LEU A 344 -10.13 20.26 -6.38
C LEU A 344 -8.93 21.22 -6.31
N PRO A 345 -9.04 22.46 -5.76
CA PRO A 345 -7.88 23.34 -5.64
C PRO A 345 -6.74 22.73 -4.80
N MET A 346 -7.06 22.06 -3.71
CA MET A 346 -6.07 21.39 -2.86
C MET A 346 -5.48 20.15 -3.53
N LEU A 347 -6.31 19.32 -4.12
CA LEU A 347 -5.87 18.13 -4.87
C LEU A 347 -4.90 18.56 -6.00
N LYS A 348 -5.20 19.65 -6.70
CA LYS A 348 -4.31 20.20 -7.73
C LYS A 348 -2.96 20.61 -7.14
N LYS A 349 -2.95 21.25 -5.95
CA LYS A 349 -1.69 21.63 -5.28
C LYS A 349 -0.86 20.42 -4.87
N GLU A 350 -1.51 19.35 -4.41
CA GLU A 350 -0.81 18.10 -4.12
C GLU A 350 -0.17 17.51 -5.37
N LEU A 351 -0.92 17.41 -6.46
CA LEU A 351 -0.39 16.93 -7.74
C LEU A 351 0.81 17.74 -8.21
N GLU A 352 0.74 19.09 -8.13
CA GLU A 352 1.83 20.00 -8.46
C GLU A 352 3.06 19.76 -7.55
N PHE A 353 2.84 19.55 -6.25
CA PHE A 353 3.87 19.31 -5.26
C PHE A 353 4.56 17.95 -5.47
N GLU A 354 3.81 16.85 -5.58
CA GLU A 354 4.37 15.52 -5.82
C GLU A 354 5.22 15.47 -7.09
N TYR A 355 4.74 16.14 -8.16
CA TYR A 355 5.50 16.25 -9.41
C TYR A 355 6.80 17.03 -9.21
N ALA A 356 6.75 18.18 -8.54
CA ALA A 356 7.92 19.00 -8.25
C ALA A 356 8.93 18.26 -7.36
N PHE A 357 8.46 17.52 -6.34
CA PHE A 357 9.29 16.71 -5.45
C PHE A 357 10.06 15.63 -6.21
N VAL A 358 9.40 14.88 -7.10
CA VAL A 358 10.07 13.87 -7.93
C VAL A 358 11.08 14.51 -8.90
N LYS A 359 10.73 15.64 -9.51
CA LYS A 359 11.66 16.36 -10.42
C LYS A 359 12.89 16.92 -9.69
N ALA A 360 12.78 17.17 -8.39
CA ALA A 360 13.91 17.55 -7.53
C ALA A 360 14.75 16.34 -7.08
N GLY A 361 14.37 15.09 -7.41
CA GLY A 361 15.07 13.88 -7.05
C GLY A 361 14.51 13.14 -5.83
N GLY A 362 13.36 13.58 -5.31
CA GLY A 362 12.68 12.95 -4.18
C GLY A 362 12.10 11.57 -4.51
N LEU A 363 12.06 10.69 -3.52
CA LEU A 363 11.46 9.36 -3.63
C LEU A 363 9.97 9.42 -3.32
N LEU A 364 9.14 9.39 -4.37
CA LEU A 364 7.70 9.25 -4.24
C LEU A 364 7.32 7.76 -4.28
N ILE A 365 6.49 7.33 -3.32
CA ILE A 365 5.89 6.01 -3.23
C ILE A 365 4.37 6.16 -3.17
N ALA A 366 3.59 5.10 -3.38
CA ALA A 366 2.14 5.20 -3.51
C ALA A 366 1.37 4.23 -2.62
N GLY A 367 0.20 4.64 -2.15
CA GLY A 367 -0.74 3.83 -1.39
C GLY A 367 -2.17 4.31 -1.52
N ALA A 368 -3.12 3.54 -1.00
CA ALA A 368 -4.56 3.80 -1.15
C ALA A 368 -5.14 4.66 -0.02
N ASP A 369 -4.66 4.50 1.20
CA ASP A 369 -5.29 4.99 2.43
C ASP A 369 -6.79 4.70 2.48
N PRO A 370 -7.21 3.44 2.58
CA PRO A 370 -8.62 3.05 2.50
C PRO A 370 -9.40 3.44 3.77
N THR A 371 -9.52 4.72 4.01
CA THR A 371 -10.13 5.36 5.18
C THR A 371 -10.97 6.57 4.77
N GLY A 372 -10.80 7.68 5.47
CA GLY A 372 -11.43 8.96 5.16
C GLY A 372 -12.96 8.90 5.35
N ASN A 373 -13.69 9.30 4.32
CA ASN A 373 -15.16 9.29 4.31
C ASN A 373 -15.77 7.98 3.77
N GLY A 374 -14.97 6.92 3.62
CA GLY A 374 -15.35 5.66 3.00
C GLY A 374 -15.30 5.69 1.46
N GLY A 375 -14.72 6.72 0.86
CA GLY A 375 -14.60 6.85 -0.59
C GLY A 375 -13.33 6.25 -1.19
N ALA A 376 -12.40 5.76 -0.36
CA ALA A 376 -11.22 5.03 -0.76
C ALA A 376 -11.33 3.57 -0.29
N LEU A 377 -11.30 2.60 -1.21
CA LEU A 377 -11.42 1.18 -0.90
C LEU A 377 -10.14 0.46 -1.30
N ALA A 378 -9.69 -0.44 -0.44
CA ALA A 378 -8.50 -1.26 -0.61
C ALA A 378 -8.37 -1.80 -2.04
N GLY A 379 -7.21 -1.65 -2.66
CA GLY A 379 -6.92 -2.10 -4.01
C GLY A 379 -7.52 -1.21 -5.12
N PHE A 380 -8.77 -0.83 -5.02
CA PHE A 380 -9.40 0.05 -6.04
C PHE A 380 -8.84 1.47 -5.96
N ALA A 381 -8.59 1.96 -4.75
CA ALA A 381 -7.97 3.25 -4.54
C ALA A 381 -6.48 3.26 -4.94
N ASP A 382 -5.77 2.11 -4.83
CA ASP A 382 -4.41 1.96 -5.36
C ASP A 382 -4.37 2.19 -6.87
N GLN A 383 -5.28 1.55 -7.60
CA GLN A 383 -5.41 1.75 -9.04
C GLN A 383 -5.79 3.20 -9.38
N ARG A 384 -6.69 3.81 -8.59
CA ARG A 384 -7.07 5.21 -8.78
C ARG A 384 -5.92 6.17 -8.50
N ASN A 385 -5.10 5.89 -7.50
CA ASN A 385 -3.91 6.70 -7.20
C ASN A 385 -2.94 6.75 -8.38
N ILE A 386 -2.71 5.61 -9.06
CA ILE A 386 -1.88 5.55 -10.28
C ILE A 386 -2.46 6.44 -11.40
N GLU A 387 -3.78 6.44 -11.59
CA GLU A 387 -4.42 7.32 -12.57
C GLU A 387 -4.27 8.80 -12.21
N LEU A 388 -4.41 9.14 -10.92
CA LEU A 388 -4.24 10.50 -10.43
C LEU A 388 -2.81 11.01 -10.60
N LEU A 389 -1.80 10.16 -10.41
CA LEU A 389 -0.41 10.50 -10.73
C LEU A 389 -0.26 10.92 -12.21
N VAL A 390 -0.93 10.19 -13.12
CA VAL A 390 -0.92 10.56 -14.55
C VAL A 390 -1.68 11.88 -14.79
N GLU A 391 -2.80 12.12 -14.11
CA GLU A 391 -3.49 13.42 -14.12
C GLU A 391 -2.57 14.56 -13.62
N GLY A 392 -1.67 14.26 -12.67
CA GLY A 392 -0.65 15.17 -12.13
C GLY A 392 0.53 15.45 -13.05
N GLY A 393 0.61 14.79 -14.21
CA GLY A 393 1.64 15.04 -15.22
C GLY A 393 2.74 13.97 -15.31
N PHE A 394 2.69 12.91 -14.50
CA PHE A 394 3.56 11.77 -14.69
C PHE A 394 3.16 10.98 -15.93
N THR A 395 4.13 10.41 -16.62
CA THR A 395 3.84 9.43 -17.67
C THR A 395 3.23 8.16 -17.04
N PRO A 396 2.44 7.37 -17.76
CA PRO A 396 1.95 6.09 -17.25
C PRO A 396 3.06 5.16 -16.75
N ILE A 397 4.22 5.18 -17.38
CA ILE A 397 5.38 4.38 -16.98
C ILE A 397 5.95 4.86 -15.63
N GLU A 398 6.10 6.19 -15.45
CA GLU A 398 6.54 6.76 -14.16
C GLU A 398 5.53 6.45 -13.05
N ALA A 399 4.24 6.56 -13.30
CA ALA A 399 3.20 6.25 -12.31
C ALA A 399 3.24 4.77 -11.89
N ILE A 400 3.44 3.83 -12.84
CA ILE A 400 3.62 2.41 -12.53
C ILE A 400 4.92 2.18 -11.75
N GLN A 401 6.02 2.87 -12.09
CA GLN A 401 7.28 2.80 -11.35
C GLN A 401 7.10 3.26 -9.89
N ILE A 402 6.38 4.36 -9.67
CA ILE A 402 6.07 4.88 -8.31
C ILE A 402 5.28 3.84 -7.51
N ALA A 403 4.29 3.18 -8.11
CA ALA A 403 3.43 2.20 -7.47
C ALA A 403 4.04 0.78 -7.38
N THR A 404 5.27 0.56 -7.85
CA THR A 404 5.93 -0.75 -7.85
C THR A 404 7.35 -0.66 -7.29
N SER A 405 8.35 -0.36 -8.12
CA SER A 405 9.77 -0.43 -7.74
C SER A 405 10.17 0.62 -6.70
N ASN A 406 9.52 1.79 -6.67
CA ASN A 406 9.82 2.80 -5.65
C ASN A 406 9.42 2.32 -4.25
N GLY A 407 8.22 1.72 -4.11
CA GLY A 407 7.78 1.09 -2.85
C GLY A 407 8.73 -0.04 -2.43
N ALA A 408 9.10 -0.92 -3.38
CA ALA A 408 10.06 -2.00 -3.13
C ALA A 408 11.43 -1.47 -2.68
N ARG A 409 11.91 -0.37 -3.29
CA ARG A 409 13.16 0.30 -2.89
C ARG A 409 13.07 0.83 -1.47
N TYR A 410 11.97 1.50 -1.12
CA TYR A 410 11.76 2.03 0.23
C TYR A 410 11.75 0.93 1.29
N LEU A 411 11.12 -0.22 0.98
CA LEU A 411 11.08 -1.40 1.86
C LEU A 411 12.42 -2.14 1.96
N GLY A 412 13.41 -1.83 1.11
CA GLY A 412 14.65 -2.62 1.01
C GLY A 412 14.48 -3.96 0.28
N GLU A 413 13.37 -4.14 -0.44
CA GLU A 413 12.99 -5.39 -1.12
C GLU A 413 13.23 -5.34 -2.66
N LEU A 414 13.89 -4.28 -3.16
CA LEU A 414 14.04 -4.10 -4.61
C LEU A 414 14.77 -5.27 -5.28
N ASP A 415 15.64 -5.96 -4.59
CA ASP A 415 16.35 -7.14 -5.11
C ASP A 415 15.41 -8.35 -5.27
N HIS A 416 14.25 -8.33 -4.63
CA HIS A 416 13.30 -9.43 -4.61
C HIS A 416 12.03 -9.16 -5.42
N ILE A 417 11.48 -7.94 -5.38
CA ILE A 417 10.20 -7.55 -5.97
C ILE A 417 10.28 -6.18 -6.68
N GLY A 418 9.16 -5.68 -7.18
CA GLY A 418 8.99 -4.32 -7.72
C GLY A 418 9.45 -4.11 -9.15
N THR A 419 10.23 -5.04 -9.73
CA THR A 419 10.58 -5.03 -11.15
C THR A 419 10.54 -6.44 -11.73
N ILE A 420 10.32 -6.54 -13.06
CA ILE A 420 10.33 -7.82 -13.78
C ILE A 420 11.75 -8.08 -14.28
N SER A 421 12.49 -8.89 -13.56
CA SER A 421 13.85 -9.31 -13.94
C SER A 421 14.17 -10.70 -13.42
N SER A 422 15.09 -11.39 -14.09
CA SER A 422 15.50 -12.77 -13.71
C SER A 422 16.02 -12.81 -12.26
N GLY A 423 15.63 -13.86 -11.53
CA GLY A 423 15.98 -14.11 -10.13
C GLY A 423 14.98 -13.55 -9.11
N LYS A 424 14.15 -12.57 -9.49
CA LYS A 424 13.14 -11.99 -8.60
C LYS A 424 11.91 -12.87 -8.42
N GLN A 425 11.13 -12.60 -7.39
CA GLN A 425 9.83 -13.25 -7.17
C GLN A 425 8.90 -12.95 -8.34
N ALA A 426 8.13 -13.93 -8.75
CA ALA A 426 7.13 -13.77 -9.79
C ALA A 426 5.84 -13.19 -9.19
N ASP A 427 5.94 -11.93 -8.76
CA ASP A 427 4.83 -11.08 -8.35
C ASP A 427 4.47 -10.18 -9.51
N LEU A 428 3.43 -10.57 -10.27
CA LEU A 428 3.10 -10.00 -11.58
C LEU A 428 1.60 -9.75 -11.69
N VAL A 429 1.23 -8.70 -12.43
CA VAL A 429 -0.18 -8.40 -12.75
C VAL A 429 -0.38 -8.47 -14.26
N VAL A 430 -1.28 -9.34 -14.69
CA VAL A 430 -1.73 -9.42 -16.08
C VAL A 430 -2.93 -8.50 -16.27
N ILE A 431 -2.82 -7.55 -17.17
CA ILE A 431 -3.82 -6.51 -17.46
C ILE A 431 -4.37 -6.75 -18.89
N ASP A 432 -5.69 -6.79 -19.02
CA ASP A 432 -6.38 -6.86 -20.30
C ASP A 432 -6.43 -5.48 -20.95
N GLY A 433 -5.33 -5.10 -21.61
CA GLY A 433 -5.17 -3.79 -22.25
C GLY A 433 -3.74 -3.27 -22.26
N ASN A 434 -3.60 -1.95 -22.45
CA ASN A 434 -2.32 -1.25 -22.56
C ASN A 434 -2.28 -0.03 -21.62
N PRO A 435 -1.90 -0.18 -20.34
CA PRO A 435 -1.84 0.94 -19.41
C PRO A 435 -0.77 1.98 -19.78
N ALA A 436 0.24 1.65 -20.61
CA ALA A 436 1.19 2.64 -21.11
C ALA A 436 0.55 3.64 -22.08
N ALA A 437 -0.47 3.20 -22.83
CA ALA A 437 -1.21 4.07 -23.75
C ALA A 437 -2.47 4.68 -23.11
N ARG A 438 -3.12 3.95 -22.22
CA ARG A 438 -4.33 4.36 -21.51
C ARG A 438 -4.29 3.86 -20.08
N ILE A 439 -3.89 4.73 -19.16
CA ILE A 439 -3.65 4.34 -17.77
C ILE A 439 -4.89 3.70 -17.09
N ALA A 440 -6.11 4.07 -17.48
CA ALA A 440 -7.34 3.45 -16.95
C ALA A 440 -7.44 1.94 -17.22
N ASP A 441 -6.63 1.37 -18.12
CA ASP A 441 -6.56 -0.08 -18.30
C ASP A 441 -5.94 -0.79 -17.10
N ILE A 442 -5.24 -0.08 -16.19
CA ILE A 442 -4.73 -0.62 -14.92
C ILE A 442 -5.81 -1.33 -14.08
N ARG A 443 -7.07 -0.95 -14.26
CA ARG A 443 -8.24 -1.55 -13.59
C ARG A 443 -8.64 -2.91 -14.13
N LYS A 444 -8.17 -3.29 -15.32
CA LYS A 444 -8.56 -4.52 -16.01
C LYS A 444 -7.66 -5.68 -15.66
N VAL A 445 -7.53 -5.95 -14.37
CA VAL A 445 -6.72 -7.05 -13.86
C VAL A 445 -7.38 -8.38 -14.24
N LYS A 446 -6.67 -9.22 -14.97
CA LYS A 446 -7.12 -10.52 -15.46
C LYS A 446 -6.57 -11.69 -14.65
N LEU A 447 -5.32 -11.56 -14.17
CA LEU A 447 -4.65 -12.59 -13.38
C LEU A 447 -3.58 -11.90 -12.52
N VAL A 448 -3.43 -12.33 -11.27
CA VAL A 448 -2.39 -11.84 -10.38
C VAL A 448 -1.51 -13.00 -9.95
N PHE A 449 -0.23 -12.92 -10.27
CA PHE A 449 0.76 -13.84 -9.75
C PHE A 449 1.32 -13.29 -8.44
N LYS A 450 1.27 -14.10 -7.39
CA LYS A 450 1.97 -13.87 -6.13
C LYS A 450 2.83 -15.10 -5.81
N ASP A 451 4.10 -14.90 -5.61
CA ASP A 451 5.08 -15.97 -5.43
C ASP A 451 4.98 -17.05 -6.54
N GLY A 452 4.65 -16.63 -7.77
CA GLY A 452 4.52 -17.49 -8.96
C GLY A 452 3.20 -18.27 -9.07
N ALA A 453 2.29 -18.17 -8.11
CA ALA A 453 0.93 -18.74 -8.25
C ALA A 453 -0.02 -17.69 -8.81
N GLY A 454 -0.82 -18.05 -9.79
CA GLY A 454 -1.79 -17.18 -10.46
C GLY A 454 -3.17 -17.23 -9.80
N TYR A 455 -3.60 -16.10 -9.25
CA TYR A 455 -4.90 -15.90 -8.61
C TYR A 455 -5.91 -15.28 -9.57
N ASP A 456 -7.15 -15.74 -9.51
CA ASP A 456 -8.28 -15.23 -10.28
C ASP A 456 -8.93 -14.04 -9.54
N PRO A 457 -8.81 -12.79 -10.06
CA PRO A 457 -9.37 -11.60 -9.42
C PRO A 457 -10.89 -11.64 -9.31
N ALA A 458 -11.58 -12.18 -10.32
CA ALA A 458 -13.04 -12.22 -10.31
C ALA A 458 -13.56 -13.09 -9.15
N LYS A 459 -12.94 -14.26 -8.93
CA LYS A 459 -13.31 -15.12 -7.81
C LYS A 459 -13.00 -14.48 -6.46
N LEU A 460 -11.88 -13.75 -6.34
CA LEU A 460 -11.55 -13.02 -5.12
C LEU A 460 -12.61 -11.95 -4.83
N LEU A 461 -13.00 -11.13 -5.83
CA LEU A 461 -14.02 -10.09 -5.71
C LEU A 461 -15.40 -10.68 -5.39
N ASP A 462 -15.80 -11.75 -6.07
CA ASP A 462 -17.07 -12.42 -5.79
C ASP A 462 -17.17 -12.94 -4.34
N SER A 463 -16.04 -13.36 -3.76
CA SER A 463 -15.99 -13.87 -2.39
C SER A 463 -16.20 -12.81 -1.30
N ILE A 464 -16.13 -11.53 -1.66
CA ILE A 464 -16.27 -10.40 -0.72
C ILE A 464 -17.39 -9.44 -1.13
N ARG A 465 -18.24 -9.84 -2.07
CA ARG A 465 -19.38 -9.03 -2.50
C ARG A 465 -20.29 -8.71 -1.31
N GLY A 466 -20.56 -7.43 -1.07
CA GLY A 466 -21.36 -6.98 0.05
C GLY A 466 -20.76 -7.22 1.44
N ALA A 467 -19.43 -7.36 1.54
CA ALA A 467 -18.76 -7.73 2.80
C ALA A 467 -17.92 -6.58 3.41
N VAL A 468 -17.96 -5.37 2.89
CA VAL A 468 -17.19 -4.23 3.41
C VAL A 468 -18.14 -3.15 3.97
N PRO A 469 -17.96 -2.68 5.20
CA PRO A 469 -17.23 -3.33 6.28
C PRO A 469 -17.97 -4.57 6.78
N PHE A 470 -17.22 -5.55 7.19
CA PHE A 470 -17.78 -6.72 7.89
C PHE A 470 -18.05 -6.31 9.34
N HIS A 471 -19.27 -6.57 9.86
CA HIS A 471 -19.67 -6.30 11.24
C HIS A 471 -19.58 -7.56 12.10
#